data_fd28089c7afbe964481a69ff46ed01a7
#
_entry.id   fd28089c7afbe964481a69ff46ed01a7
#
_cell.length_a   1.000
_cell.length_b   1.000
_cell.length_c   1.000
_cell.angle_alpha   90.00
_cell.angle_beta   90.00
_cell.angle_gamma   90.00
#
_symmetry.space_group_name_H-M   'P 1'
#
loop_
_entity.id
_entity.type
_entity.pdbx_description
1 polymer ?
#
loop_
_entity_poly.entity_id
_entity_poly.type
_entity_poly.pdbx_seq_one_letter_code
_entity_poly.pdbx_strand_id
1 'polypeptide(L)'
;MATVELRFSAQPEHVRTARLVAAAVARRAGVDEAVLDEVRLAVGEACSRAVGLHRSHGITAPVSVALTEEEKAFSIEVGDSVPGPGGDSAEPGAHDAAGASGTGLDRSDSESDGEGEDEMGLAVISGLVDDVEVRSGAGGGVIRMSWPTAVAAVRP
;
A
#
# COMPACT_ATOMS: atom_id res chain seq x y z
N MET A 1 18.36 -8.89 10.30
CA MET A 1 17.13 -8.34 9.80
C MET A 1 16.00 -8.56 10.75
N ALA A 2 15.19 -7.54 10.94
CA ALA A 2 14.07 -7.63 11.84
C ALA A 2 12.80 -7.18 11.11
N THR A 3 11.72 -7.88 11.35
CA THR A 3 10.44 -7.54 10.74
C THR A 3 9.39 -7.36 11.81
N VAL A 4 8.67 -6.28 11.73
CA VAL A 4 7.54 -6.00 12.61
C VAL A 4 6.28 -6.09 11.79
N GLU A 5 5.33 -6.89 12.23
CA GLU A 5 4.07 -7.01 11.53
C GLU A 5 2.96 -6.37 12.30
N LEU A 6 2.09 -5.70 11.58
CA LEU A 6 0.99 -4.97 12.15
C LEU A 6 -0.26 -5.34 11.37
N ARG A 7 -1.33 -5.65 12.07
CA ARG A 7 -2.60 -5.93 11.43
C ARG A 7 -3.67 -5.14 12.12
N PHE A 8 -4.57 -4.57 11.34
CA PHE A 8 -5.64 -3.79 11.95
C PHE A 8 -6.88 -3.88 11.08
N SER A 9 -8.03 -3.72 11.75
CA SER A 9 -9.27 -3.75 10.99
C SER A 9 -9.33 -2.55 10.07
N ALA A 10 -10.06 -2.71 8.99
CA ALA A 10 -10.06 -1.71 7.93
C ALA A 10 -10.92 -0.51 8.31
N GLN A 11 -10.39 0.30 9.21
CA GLN A 11 -11.06 1.51 9.66
C GLN A 11 -10.12 2.68 9.57
N PRO A 12 -10.61 3.82 9.14
CA PRO A 12 -9.71 4.97 8.92
C PRO A 12 -8.94 5.41 10.14
N GLU A 13 -9.50 5.25 11.33
CA GLU A 13 -8.79 5.70 12.52
C GLU A 13 -7.56 4.88 12.80
N HIS A 14 -7.48 3.67 12.28
CA HIS A 14 -6.29 2.84 12.51
C HIS A 14 -5.12 3.24 11.62
N VAL A 15 -5.38 4.00 10.58
CA VAL A 15 -4.31 4.46 9.71
C VAL A 15 -3.34 5.34 10.49
N ARG A 16 -3.86 6.13 11.41
CA ARG A 16 -3.01 6.99 12.21
C ARG A 16 -2.03 6.16 13.02
N THR A 17 -2.50 5.09 13.64
CA THR A 17 -1.63 4.23 14.41
C THR A 17 -0.55 3.62 13.52
N ALA A 18 -0.92 3.19 12.33
CA ALA A 18 0.05 2.61 11.42
C ALA A 18 1.13 3.62 11.07
N ARG A 19 0.76 4.87 10.86
CA ARG A 19 1.75 5.89 10.54
C ARG A 19 2.72 6.11 11.70
N LEU A 20 2.20 6.13 12.90
CA LEU A 20 3.05 6.34 14.08
C LEU A 20 4.02 5.18 14.27
N VAL A 21 3.52 3.97 14.13
CA VAL A 21 4.37 2.80 14.28
C VAL A 21 5.43 2.78 13.19
N ALA A 22 5.04 3.08 11.97
CA ALA A 22 5.99 3.06 10.86
C ALA A 22 7.11 4.06 11.07
N ALA A 23 6.76 5.26 11.53
CA ALA A 23 7.78 6.27 11.75
C ALA A 23 8.73 5.84 12.85
N ALA A 24 8.21 5.25 13.91
CA ALA A 24 9.07 4.82 15.01
C ALA A 24 10.02 3.71 14.59
N VAL A 25 9.51 2.74 13.83
CA VAL A 25 10.34 1.65 13.37
C VAL A 25 11.37 2.15 12.36
N ALA A 26 10.96 3.06 11.48
CA ALA A 26 11.86 3.61 10.49
C ALA A 26 13.00 4.37 11.17
N ARG A 27 12.67 5.15 12.19
CA ARG A 27 13.72 5.89 12.90
C ARG A 27 14.70 4.92 13.54
N ARG A 28 14.20 3.87 14.14
CA ARG A 28 15.07 2.90 14.76
C ARG A 28 15.93 2.19 13.74
N ALA A 29 15.39 1.98 12.54
CA ALA A 29 16.13 1.30 11.50
C ALA A 29 17.23 2.16 10.87
N GLY A 30 17.21 3.46 11.15
CA GLY A 30 18.26 4.31 10.61
C GLY A 30 17.84 5.18 9.44
N VAL A 31 16.54 5.31 9.21
CA VAL A 31 16.07 6.22 8.18
C VAL A 31 16.32 7.64 8.64
N ASP A 32 16.81 8.46 7.74
CA ASP A 32 17.16 9.84 8.05
C ASP A 32 15.93 10.57 8.59
N GLU A 33 16.16 11.36 9.64
CA GLU A 33 15.09 12.11 10.24
C GLU A 33 14.37 12.99 9.23
N ALA A 34 15.11 13.53 8.29
CA ALA A 34 14.51 14.40 7.30
C ALA A 34 13.55 13.66 6.38
N VAL A 35 13.62 12.34 6.35
CA VAL A 35 12.80 11.53 5.46
C VAL A 35 11.62 10.93 6.19
N LEU A 36 11.57 11.05 7.51
CA LEU A 36 10.51 10.40 8.27
C LEU A 36 9.12 10.92 7.94
N ASP A 37 9.01 12.20 7.62
CA ASP A 37 7.70 12.72 7.22
C ASP A 37 7.23 12.07 5.93
N GLU A 38 8.16 11.82 5.03
CA GLU A 38 7.84 11.14 3.80
C GLU A 38 7.35 9.72 4.07
N VAL A 39 8.00 9.04 5.01
CA VAL A 39 7.57 7.70 5.39
C VAL A 39 6.15 7.74 5.93
N ARG A 40 5.87 8.68 6.82
CA ARG A 40 4.53 8.78 7.38
C ARG A 40 3.48 9.02 6.30
N LEU A 41 3.77 9.92 5.39
CA LEU A 41 2.81 10.26 4.36
C LEU A 41 2.60 9.06 3.43
N ALA A 42 3.66 8.39 3.04
CA ALA A 42 3.54 7.28 2.12
C ALA A 42 2.76 6.12 2.76
N VAL A 43 3.07 5.80 4.01
CA VAL A 43 2.35 4.75 4.71
C VAL A 43 0.89 5.12 4.90
N GLY A 44 0.64 6.40 5.22
CA GLY A 44 -0.72 6.85 5.39
C GLY A 44 -1.54 6.67 4.12
N GLU A 45 -0.94 7.01 2.99
CA GLU A 45 -1.64 6.86 1.72
C GLU A 45 -1.88 5.39 1.39
N ALA A 46 -0.86 4.57 1.58
CA ALA A 46 -1.00 3.15 1.28
C ALA A 46 -2.04 2.49 2.18
N CYS A 47 -2.03 2.82 3.45
CA CYS A 47 -2.98 2.23 4.38
C CYS A 47 -4.40 2.75 4.13
N SER A 48 -4.53 4.03 3.82
CA SER A 48 -5.86 4.57 3.51
C SER A 48 -6.44 3.92 2.28
N ARG A 49 -5.59 3.68 1.29
CA ARG A 49 -6.05 2.99 0.09
C ARG A 49 -6.52 1.58 0.43
N ALA A 50 -5.75 0.86 1.23
CA ALA A 50 -6.13 -0.50 1.59
C ALA A 50 -7.43 -0.52 2.37
N VAL A 51 -7.59 0.41 3.31
CA VAL A 51 -8.81 0.50 4.09
C VAL A 51 -9.99 0.80 3.17
N GLY A 52 -9.82 1.74 2.24
CA GLY A 52 -10.89 2.08 1.33
C GLY A 52 -11.28 0.90 0.45
N LEU A 53 -10.30 0.15 -0.01
CA LEU A 53 -10.58 -1.02 -0.82
C LEU A 53 -11.37 -2.06 -0.05
N HIS A 54 -10.95 -2.34 1.18
CA HIS A 54 -11.67 -3.32 1.99
C HIS A 54 -13.11 -2.87 2.23
N ARG A 55 -13.30 -1.61 2.55
CA ARG A 55 -14.63 -1.13 2.84
C ARG A 55 -15.52 -1.14 1.62
N SER A 56 -15.00 -0.76 0.49
CA SER A 56 -15.82 -0.72 -0.71
C SER A 56 -16.14 -2.11 -1.24
N HIS A 57 -15.33 -3.09 -0.91
CA HIS A 57 -15.59 -4.45 -1.35
C HIS A 57 -16.18 -5.34 -0.26
N GLY A 58 -16.52 -4.76 0.89
CA GLY A 58 -17.10 -5.54 1.96
C GLY A 58 -16.16 -6.57 2.55
N ILE A 59 -14.88 -6.32 2.53
CA ILE A 59 -13.89 -7.25 3.06
C ILE A 59 -13.72 -6.98 4.56
N THR A 60 -13.88 -8.03 5.36
CA THR A 60 -13.73 -7.86 6.80
C THR A 60 -12.34 -8.26 7.29
N ALA A 61 -11.52 -8.82 6.44
CA ALA A 61 -10.17 -9.19 6.84
C ALA A 61 -9.37 -7.95 7.19
N PRO A 62 -8.36 -8.08 8.04
CA PRO A 62 -7.56 -6.91 8.41
C PRO A 62 -6.61 -6.50 7.31
N VAL A 63 -6.20 -5.24 7.38
CA VAL A 63 -5.13 -4.74 6.54
C VAL A 63 -3.82 -5.09 7.23
N SER A 64 -2.82 -5.47 6.47
CA SER A 64 -1.55 -5.88 7.05
C SER A 64 -0.44 -4.93 6.63
N VAL A 65 0.51 -4.72 7.53
CA VAL A 65 1.67 -3.89 7.28
C VAL A 65 2.89 -4.63 7.81
N ALA A 66 3.88 -4.83 6.96
CA ALA A 66 5.12 -5.47 7.37
C ALA A 66 6.24 -4.47 7.22
N LEU A 67 6.98 -4.26 8.31
CA LEU A 67 8.06 -3.28 8.36
C LEU A 67 9.34 -4.05 8.56
N THR A 68 10.25 -3.96 7.60
CA THR A 68 11.45 -4.78 7.62
C THR A 68 12.70 -3.93 7.58
N GLU A 69 13.60 -4.18 8.54
CA GLU A 69 14.92 -3.56 8.53
C GLU A 69 15.83 -4.44 7.71
N GLU A 70 16.40 -3.89 6.68
CA GLU A 70 17.35 -4.60 5.86
C GLU A 70 18.71 -3.97 6.04
N GLU A 71 19.72 -4.57 5.45
CA GLU A 71 21.07 -4.14 5.70
C GLU A 71 21.29 -2.69 5.36
N LYS A 72 20.81 -2.26 4.24
CA LYS A 72 21.02 -0.88 3.80
C LYS A 72 19.72 -0.18 3.47
N ALA A 73 18.60 -0.73 3.91
CA ALA A 73 17.34 -0.16 3.56
C ALA A 73 16.29 -0.54 4.57
N PHE A 74 15.21 0.19 4.55
CA PHE A 74 14.04 -0.07 5.36
C PHE A 74 12.88 -0.19 4.40
N SER A 75 12.11 -1.26 4.50
CA SER A 75 10.99 -1.44 3.58
C SER A 75 9.70 -1.63 4.33
N ILE A 76 8.61 -1.24 3.70
CA ILE A 76 7.28 -1.39 4.25
C ILE A 76 6.41 -2.00 3.17
N GLU A 77 5.66 -3.03 3.55
CA GLU A 77 4.68 -3.63 2.66
C GLU A 77 3.31 -3.46 3.27
N VAL A 78 2.40 -2.89 2.51
CA VAL A 78 1.02 -2.73 2.94
C VAL A 78 0.19 -3.66 2.09
N GLY A 79 -0.52 -4.57 2.74
CA GLY A 79 -1.27 -5.59 2.04
C GLY A 79 -2.76 -5.48 2.28
N ASP A 80 -3.54 -5.70 1.23
CA ASP A 80 -4.98 -5.79 1.34
C ASP A 80 -5.41 -7.16 0.85
N SER A 81 -6.68 -7.48 1.10
CA SER A 81 -7.22 -8.78 0.71
C SER A 81 -8.22 -8.68 -0.43
N VAL A 82 -8.15 -7.61 -1.20
CA VAL A 82 -9.07 -7.43 -2.30
C VAL A 82 -8.45 -8.09 -3.53
N PRO A 83 -9.10 -9.09 -4.13
CA PRO A 83 -8.53 -9.74 -5.30
C PRO A 83 -8.34 -8.74 -6.41
N GLY A 84 -7.18 -8.75 -6.99
CA GLY A 84 -6.86 -7.83 -8.05
C GLY A 84 -6.84 -8.52 -9.38
N PRO A 85 -6.91 -7.75 -10.42
CA PRO A 85 -6.92 -8.33 -11.77
C PRO A 85 -5.57 -8.85 -12.18
N GLY A 86 -4.53 -8.44 -11.52
CA GLY A 86 -3.23 -8.78 -12.02
C GLY A 86 -2.78 -10.18 -11.78
N GLY A 87 -3.23 -10.75 -10.70
CA GLY A 87 -2.68 -12.00 -10.28
C GLY A 87 -2.88 -13.10 -11.26
N ASP A 88 -4.10 -13.39 -11.50
CA ASP A 88 -4.37 -14.48 -12.35
C ASP A 88 -4.69 -14.04 -13.68
N SER A 89 -4.22 -12.96 -14.00
CA SER A 89 -4.49 -12.41 -15.26
C SER A 89 -4.28 -13.33 -16.35
N ALA A 90 -4.01 -14.46 -16.03
CA ALA A 90 -3.93 -15.45 -17.04
C ALA A 90 -5.20 -15.51 -17.84
N GLU A 91 -6.25 -15.01 -17.30
CA GLU A 91 -7.49 -15.08 -18.02
C GLU A 91 -7.92 -13.74 -18.47
N PRO A 92 -7.10 -13.06 -19.16
CA PRO A 92 -7.47 -11.73 -19.56
C PRO A 92 -8.68 -11.72 -20.45
N GLY A 93 -8.76 -12.66 -21.29
CA GLY A 93 -9.86 -12.63 -22.22
C GLY A 93 -11.20 -12.73 -21.54
N ALA A 94 -11.26 -13.61 -20.61
CA ALA A 94 -12.52 -13.84 -19.97
C ALA A 94 -13.01 -12.61 -19.25
N HIS A 95 -12.14 -12.06 -18.47
CA HIS A 95 -12.64 -10.98 -17.69
C HIS A 95 -12.82 -9.74 -18.53
N ASP A 96 -12.11 -9.65 -19.61
CA ASP A 96 -12.34 -8.54 -20.47
C ASP A 96 -13.74 -8.52 -20.99
N ALA A 97 -14.15 -9.63 -21.48
CA ALA A 97 -15.46 -9.70 -22.05
C ALA A 97 -16.48 -9.26 -21.04
N ALA A 98 -16.34 -9.78 -19.87
CA ALA A 98 -17.31 -9.46 -18.88
C ALA A 98 -17.25 -8.00 -18.52
N GLY A 99 -16.08 -7.55 -18.32
CA GLY A 99 -15.98 -6.19 -17.86
C GLY A 99 -16.46 -5.24 -18.90
N ALA A 100 -16.19 -5.60 -20.09
CA ALA A 100 -16.49 -4.68 -21.14
C ALA A 100 -17.95 -4.43 -21.26
N SER A 101 -18.72 -5.38 -20.90
CA SER A 101 -20.08 -5.22 -21.19
C SER A 101 -20.53 -3.87 -20.69
N GLY A 102 -21.53 -3.43 -21.29
CA GLY A 102 -22.02 -2.14 -21.03
C GLY A 102 -22.39 -1.87 -19.62
N THR A 103 -22.42 -2.90 -18.83
CA THR A 103 -22.78 -2.64 -17.47
C THR A 103 -21.90 -1.58 -16.87
N GLY A 104 -20.70 -1.54 -17.29
CA GLY A 104 -19.80 -0.58 -16.72
C GLY A 104 -20.26 0.85 -16.92
N LEU A 105 -20.98 1.06 -17.97
CA LEU A 105 -21.38 2.41 -18.26
C LEU A 105 -22.22 3.01 -17.18
N ASP A 106 -23.18 2.28 -16.76
CA ASP A 106 -24.12 2.82 -15.80
C ASP A 106 -23.46 3.18 -14.51
N ARG A 107 -22.60 2.34 -14.07
CA ARG A 107 -22.03 2.54 -12.77
C ARG A 107 -20.73 3.29 -12.81
N SER A 108 -20.30 3.61 -13.98
CA SER A 108 -18.99 4.22 -14.07
C SER A 108 -18.90 5.47 -13.25
N ASP A 109 -19.99 6.17 -13.10
CA ASP A 109 -19.90 7.41 -12.34
C ASP A 109 -19.47 7.18 -10.93
N SER A 110 -20.17 6.34 -10.21
CA SER A 110 -19.81 6.16 -8.82
C SER A 110 -18.52 5.36 -8.69
N GLU A 111 -18.30 4.45 -9.61
CA GLU A 111 -17.09 3.68 -9.48
C GLU A 111 -15.86 4.49 -9.82
N SER A 112 -16.01 5.40 -10.75
CA SER A 112 -14.84 6.15 -11.12
C SER A 112 -14.35 7.02 -9.98
N ASP A 113 -15.23 7.41 -9.09
CA ASP A 113 -14.78 8.19 -7.97
C ASP A 113 -13.82 7.37 -7.12
N GLY A 114 -14.21 6.15 -6.79
CA GLY A 114 -13.35 5.32 -6.00
C GLY A 114 -12.05 5.00 -6.68
N GLU A 115 -12.14 4.69 -7.96
CA GLU A 115 -10.92 4.38 -8.68
C GLU A 115 -10.01 5.58 -8.76
N GLY A 116 -10.59 6.74 -8.92
CA GLY A 116 -9.78 7.94 -8.97
C GLY A 116 -9.04 8.18 -7.69
N GLU A 117 -9.68 7.92 -6.59
CA GLU A 117 -9.02 8.10 -5.31
C GLU A 117 -7.90 7.08 -5.12
N ASP A 118 -8.14 5.85 -5.53
CA ASP A 118 -7.09 4.84 -5.43
C ASP A 118 -5.91 5.19 -6.29
N GLU A 119 -6.17 5.62 -7.51
CA GLU A 119 -5.08 5.98 -8.39
C GLU A 119 -4.35 7.19 -7.89
N MET A 120 -5.07 8.13 -7.29
CA MET A 120 -4.42 9.30 -6.76
C MET A 120 -3.50 8.92 -5.62
N GLY A 121 -3.94 8.01 -4.76
CA GLY A 121 -3.09 7.56 -3.69
C GLY A 121 -1.83 6.91 -4.19
N LEU A 122 -1.93 6.08 -5.24
CA LEU A 122 -0.74 5.47 -5.80
C LEU A 122 0.17 6.51 -6.42
N ALA A 123 -0.40 7.51 -7.07
CA ALA A 123 0.40 8.56 -7.67
C ALA A 123 1.16 9.34 -6.60
N VAL A 124 0.51 9.61 -5.48
CA VAL A 124 1.17 10.31 -4.40
C VAL A 124 2.34 9.48 -3.87
N ILE A 125 2.11 8.20 -3.67
CA ILE A 125 3.18 7.33 -3.18
C ILE A 125 4.32 7.30 -4.17
N SER A 126 4.03 7.15 -5.44
CA SER A 126 5.07 7.08 -6.45
C SER A 126 5.86 8.37 -6.54
N GLY A 127 5.22 9.48 -6.23
CA GLY A 127 5.92 10.74 -6.25
C GLY A 127 6.77 10.97 -5.01
N LEU A 128 6.45 10.30 -3.91
CA LEU A 128 7.18 10.47 -2.68
C LEU A 128 8.31 9.49 -2.51
N VAL A 129 8.14 8.28 -3.02
CA VAL A 129 9.06 7.20 -2.76
C VAL A 129 9.67 6.75 -4.07
N ASP A 130 10.98 6.67 -4.11
CA ASP A 130 11.66 6.29 -5.34
C ASP A 130 11.53 4.81 -5.64
N ASP A 131 11.47 4.00 -4.61
CA ASP A 131 11.48 2.55 -4.80
C ASP A 131 10.12 2.00 -4.36
N VAL A 132 9.21 1.84 -5.30
CA VAL A 132 7.86 1.40 -5.03
C VAL A 132 7.52 0.25 -5.97
N GLU A 133 6.95 -0.81 -5.41
CA GLU A 133 6.45 -1.92 -6.19
C GLU A 133 4.99 -2.15 -5.83
N VAL A 134 4.17 -2.36 -6.83
CA VAL A 134 2.76 -2.65 -6.61
C VAL A 134 2.46 -4.00 -7.25
N ARG A 135 1.91 -4.91 -6.48
CA ARG A 135 1.52 -6.22 -6.98
C ARG A 135 0.10 -6.48 -6.60
N SER A 136 -0.59 -7.23 -7.43
CA SER A 136 -1.93 -7.66 -7.09
C SER A 136 -2.14 -9.06 -7.62
N GLY A 137 -3.00 -9.78 -6.94
CA GLY A 137 -3.27 -11.15 -7.31
C GLY A 137 -4.57 -11.61 -6.73
N ALA A 138 -4.82 -12.90 -6.85
CA ALA A 138 -6.08 -13.46 -6.39
C ALA A 138 -6.24 -13.29 -4.90
N GLY A 139 -5.16 -13.29 -4.14
CA GLY A 139 -5.27 -13.19 -2.71
C GLY A 139 -5.22 -11.78 -2.17
N GLY A 140 -5.04 -10.79 -3.02
CA GLY A 140 -4.98 -9.43 -2.56
C GLY A 140 -3.85 -8.66 -3.21
N GLY A 141 -3.67 -7.43 -2.77
CA GLY A 141 -2.64 -6.56 -3.32
C GLY A 141 -1.61 -6.21 -2.28
N VAL A 142 -0.43 -5.81 -2.75
CA VAL A 142 0.67 -5.41 -1.89
C VAL A 142 1.35 -4.21 -2.50
N ILE A 143 1.59 -3.19 -1.69
CA ILE A 143 2.42 -2.06 -2.09
C ILE A 143 3.67 -2.13 -1.23
N ARG A 144 4.83 -2.23 -1.88
CA ARG A 144 6.10 -2.28 -1.18
C ARG A 144 6.86 -1.01 -1.44
N MET A 145 7.33 -0.38 -0.38
CA MET A 145 8.06 0.87 -0.45
C MET A 145 9.38 0.70 0.30
N SER A 146 10.44 1.29 -0.21
CA SER A 146 11.75 1.16 0.42
C SER A 146 12.45 2.50 0.50
N TRP A 147 13.21 2.66 1.57
CA TRP A 147 14.03 3.86 1.78
C TRP A 147 15.41 3.42 2.21
N PRO A 148 16.43 4.13 1.78
CA PRO A 148 17.79 3.82 2.28
C PRO A 148 17.90 4.20 3.74
N THR A 149 18.79 3.54 4.44
CA THR A 149 19.04 3.89 5.82
C THR A 149 20.30 4.72 5.91
N ALA A 150 20.26 5.72 6.75
CA ALA A 150 21.37 6.64 6.86
C ALA A 150 22.57 6.02 7.49
N VAL A 151 22.39 4.94 8.20
CA VAL A 151 23.51 4.31 8.86
C VAL A 151 24.60 3.97 7.87
N ALA A 152 24.19 3.46 6.74
CA ALA A 152 25.19 3.07 5.74
C ALA A 152 25.98 4.26 5.27
N ALA A 153 25.33 5.38 5.16
CA ALA A 153 26.01 6.54 4.64
C ALA A 153 26.91 7.18 5.67
N VAL A 154 26.59 7.03 6.91
CA VAL A 154 27.32 7.69 7.94
C VAL A 154 28.66 7.08 8.19
N ARG A 155 28.82 5.87 7.87
CA ARG A 155 30.09 5.24 8.13
C ARG A 155 31.15 5.91 7.33
N PRO A 156 32.00 6.60 7.93
CA PRO A 156 33.11 7.24 7.20
C PRO A 156 34.21 6.26 6.92
#